data_6b94589ec183cda2a8458b90a139b13c
#
_entry.id   6b94589ec183cda2a8458b90a139b13c
#
_cell.length_a   1.000
_cell.length_b   1.000
_cell.length_c   1.000
_cell.angle_alpha   90.00
_cell.angle_beta   90.00
_cell.angle_gamma   90.00
#
_symmetry.space_group_name_H-M   'P 1'
#
loop_
_entity.id
_entity.type
_entity.pdbx_description
1 polymer ?
#
loop_
_entity_poly.entity_id
_entity_poly.type
_entity_poly.pdbx_seq_one_letter_code
_entity_poly.pdbx_strand_id
1 'polypeptide(L)'
;MLYPQADGTASGTLDASYVPQIMLPAPGYENIAGGWEQTPNTDPNGITGDVTYVYRFGSTGGGSSSGHSTRYTLHYESNGGTAYKDERCSSGTKVTLDKTPTRESYTFTGWYADKALTQKITSVTMNSDKTVYAGWEATGVPDKLNGDDHFAYVVGYSDGTVRPNANISRAEVATIFFRLLKSDIRDGNLTADNDFSDVSDGQWHNKAISTMAKLGIVKGRRADRFDPDASITRAEFAAICARFNTKPVENSGSFSDISGHWAENEIERAAAFGWISGYPDGTFHPDARITRAEAMTMINRVLCRMPQSESDLLDSMVTWPDNKPSDWHYLAVQEATNSHDFNRQGEVGESWTKLTSVPDWTRYQ
;
A
#
# COMPACT_ATOMS: atom_id res chain seq x y z
N MET A 1 -1.50 -50.69 25.65
CA MET A 1 -2.69 -50.90 24.83
C MET A 1 -3.29 -49.53 24.56
N LEU A 2 -3.56 -49.18 23.30
CA LEU A 2 -4.16 -47.92 22.93
C LEU A 2 -5.69 -48.05 22.90
N TYR A 3 -6.39 -47.08 23.41
CA TYR A 3 -7.84 -47.02 23.43
C TYR A 3 -8.31 -45.90 22.52
N PRO A 4 -9.07 -46.18 21.44
CA PRO A 4 -9.56 -45.16 20.54
C PRO A 4 -10.53 -44.21 21.26
N GLN A 5 -10.41 -42.91 20.97
CA GLN A 5 -11.27 -41.85 21.46
C GLN A 5 -12.26 -41.39 20.38
N ALA A 6 -13.37 -40.78 20.80
CA ALA A 6 -14.42 -40.32 19.89
C ALA A 6 -13.95 -39.20 18.92
N ASP A 7 -12.90 -38.51 19.23
CA ASP A 7 -12.26 -37.46 18.41
C ASP A 7 -11.23 -37.97 17.38
N GLY A 8 -11.11 -39.30 17.24
CA GLY A 8 -10.16 -39.93 16.34
C GLY A 8 -8.75 -40.08 16.92
N THR A 9 -8.52 -39.69 18.14
CA THR A 9 -7.25 -39.92 18.85
C THR A 9 -7.24 -41.28 19.56
N ALA A 10 -6.13 -41.66 20.15
CA ALA A 10 -6.02 -42.84 21.00
C ALA A 10 -5.30 -42.47 22.30
N SER A 11 -5.75 -43.05 23.42
CA SER A 11 -5.11 -42.88 24.72
C SER A 11 -4.46 -44.17 25.19
N GLY A 12 -3.38 -44.07 25.93
CA GLY A 12 -2.63 -45.19 26.48
C GLY A 12 -1.13 -44.96 26.37
N THR A 13 -0.37 -45.94 26.87
CA THR A 13 1.11 -45.91 26.85
C THR A 13 1.59 -46.85 25.77
N LEU A 14 2.47 -46.36 24.87
CA LEU A 14 3.19 -47.15 23.88
C LEU A 14 4.62 -47.34 24.38
N ASP A 15 5.17 -48.53 24.20
CA ASP A 15 6.60 -48.79 24.29
C ASP A 15 7.31 -48.59 22.94
N ALA A 16 8.63 -48.50 22.97
CA ALA A 16 9.42 -48.28 21.75
C ALA A 16 9.33 -49.37 20.70
N SER A 17 8.83 -50.54 21.05
CA SER A 17 8.68 -51.70 20.17
C SER A 17 7.25 -51.82 19.58
N TYR A 18 6.34 -50.93 19.93
CA TYR A 18 4.97 -51.01 19.45
C TYR A 18 4.90 -50.79 17.93
N VAL A 19 4.27 -51.73 17.25
CA VAL A 19 3.95 -51.63 15.81
C VAL A 19 2.45 -51.75 15.65
N PRO A 20 1.75 -50.75 15.07
CA PRO A 20 0.32 -50.81 14.82
C PRO A 20 -0.06 -52.00 13.92
N GLN A 21 -1.19 -52.60 14.20
CA GLN A 21 -1.74 -53.66 13.36
C GLN A 21 -2.64 -53.05 12.27
N ILE A 22 -2.44 -53.51 11.02
CA ILE A 22 -3.36 -53.15 9.93
C ILE A 22 -4.63 -53.97 10.10
N MET A 23 -5.75 -53.33 10.31
CA MET A 23 -7.03 -54.01 10.46
C MET A 23 -7.73 -54.26 9.14
N LEU A 24 -7.62 -53.33 8.19
CA LEU A 24 -8.18 -53.43 6.82
C LEU A 24 -7.28 -52.66 5.85
N PRO A 25 -6.76 -53.29 4.77
CA PRO A 25 -6.07 -52.57 3.71
C PRO A 25 -7.04 -51.69 2.94
N ALA A 26 -6.56 -50.54 2.46
CA ALA A 26 -7.36 -49.71 1.57
C ALA A 26 -7.71 -50.45 0.26
N PRO A 27 -8.84 -50.19 -0.40
CA PRO A 27 -9.19 -50.80 -1.67
C PRO A 27 -8.08 -50.67 -2.72
N GLY A 28 -7.69 -51.79 -3.32
CA GLY A 28 -6.60 -51.85 -4.27
C GLY A 28 -5.22 -52.23 -3.68
N TYR A 29 -5.15 -52.45 -2.35
CA TYR A 29 -3.91 -52.81 -1.64
C TYR A 29 -4.04 -54.15 -0.86
N GLU A 30 -5.06 -54.91 -1.12
CA GLU A 30 -5.49 -56.06 -0.30
C GLU A 30 -4.44 -57.18 -0.20
N ASN A 31 -3.47 -57.21 -1.11
CA ASN A 31 -2.45 -58.29 -1.14
C ASN A 31 -1.01 -57.74 -1.19
N ILE A 32 -0.80 -56.51 -0.78
CA ILE A 32 0.51 -55.87 -0.84
C ILE A 32 1.17 -55.89 0.52
N ALA A 33 2.28 -56.60 0.68
CA ALA A 33 3.09 -56.54 1.88
C ALA A 33 3.73 -55.13 2.04
N GLY A 34 3.76 -54.60 3.24
CA GLY A 34 4.34 -53.30 3.52
C GLY A 34 4.98 -53.26 4.92
N GLY A 35 5.36 -52.10 5.36
CA GLY A 35 5.94 -51.88 6.69
C GLY A 35 5.53 -50.58 7.30
N TRP A 36 5.62 -50.51 8.63
CA TRP A 36 5.39 -49.28 9.39
C TRP A 36 6.67 -48.46 9.48
N GLU A 37 6.59 -47.18 9.21
CA GLU A 37 7.61 -46.20 9.51
C GLU A 37 7.10 -45.27 10.65
N GLN A 38 7.99 -44.98 11.58
CA GLN A 38 7.70 -44.11 12.72
C GLN A 38 8.50 -42.81 12.64
N THR A 39 7.84 -41.69 12.82
CA THR A 39 8.46 -40.37 12.87
C THR A 39 7.78 -39.55 13.98
N PRO A 40 8.52 -38.91 14.91
CA PRO A 40 9.97 -38.98 15.08
C PRO A 40 10.44 -40.31 15.67
N ASN A 41 11.76 -40.53 15.67
CA ASN A 41 12.36 -41.67 16.37
C ASN A 41 12.00 -41.63 17.86
N THR A 42 11.76 -42.80 18.44
CA THR A 42 11.46 -42.97 19.86
C THR A 42 12.68 -42.80 20.72
N ASP A 43 12.50 -42.22 21.93
CA ASP A 43 13.43 -42.37 23.03
C ASP A 43 13.56 -43.90 23.40
N PRO A 44 14.75 -44.44 23.70
CA PRO A 44 14.92 -45.81 24.13
C PRO A 44 14.11 -46.20 25.39
N ASN A 45 13.60 -45.20 26.12
CA ASN A 45 12.74 -45.37 27.33
C ASN A 45 11.24 -45.35 27.01
N GLY A 46 10.82 -45.22 25.75
CA GLY A 46 9.42 -45.18 25.31
C GLY A 46 9.09 -43.91 24.54
N ILE A 47 7.83 -43.84 24.07
CA ILE A 47 7.33 -42.71 23.31
C ILE A 47 6.85 -41.61 24.24
N THR A 48 7.49 -40.46 24.21
CA THR A 48 7.23 -39.34 25.15
C THR A 48 6.53 -38.14 24.52
N GLY A 49 6.09 -38.23 23.26
CA GLY A 49 5.41 -37.18 22.53
C GLY A 49 4.54 -37.71 21.40
N ASP A 50 4.02 -36.79 20.58
CA ASP A 50 3.23 -37.16 19.41
C ASP A 50 4.08 -37.95 18.40
N VAL A 51 3.61 -39.13 18.01
CA VAL A 51 4.27 -40.01 17.06
C VAL A 51 3.32 -40.36 15.94
N THR A 52 3.77 -40.17 14.72
CA THR A 52 3.03 -40.54 13.52
C THR A 52 3.56 -41.89 12.98
N TYR A 53 2.68 -42.85 12.87
CA TYR A 53 2.98 -44.13 12.19
C TYR A 53 2.42 -44.07 10.78
N VAL A 54 3.29 -44.28 9.80
CA VAL A 54 2.90 -44.38 8.37
C VAL A 54 3.16 -45.78 7.88
N TYR A 55 2.11 -46.47 7.46
CA TYR A 55 2.28 -47.76 6.81
C TYR A 55 2.60 -47.56 5.33
N ARG A 56 3.75 -48.10 4.89
CA ARG A 56 4.13 -48.11 3.48
C ARG A 56 3.87 -49.49 2.91
N PHE A 57 2.98 -49.55 1.95
CA PHE A 57 2.73 -50.79 1.19
C PHE A 57 3.94 -51.09 0.30
N GLY A 58 4.36 -52.38 0.28
CA GLY A 58 5.41 -52.83 -0.60
C GLY A 58 4.93 -52.87 -2.06
N SER A 59 5.80 -52.66 -3.04
CA SER A 59 5.45 -52.83 -4.44
C SER A 59 5.53 -54.31 -4.85
N THR A 60 4.51 -54.86 -5.50
CA THR A 60 4.62 -56.16 -6.21
C THR A 60 5.56 -55.96 -7.37
N GLY A 61 6.75 -56.60 -7.33
CA GLY A 61 7.80 -56.48 -8.33
C GLY A 61 7.30 -56.83 -9.73
N GLY A 62 7.30 -55.86 -10.61
CA GLY A 62 6.96 -56.00 -12.02
C GLY A 62 6.72 -54.65 -12.70
N GLY A 63 7.78 -53.96 -13.06
CA GLY A 63 7.77 -52.96 -14.15
C GLY A 63 7.05 -51.63 -13.93
N SER A 64 7.81 -50.59 -13.91
CA SER A 64 7.47 -49.15 -13.86
C SER A 64 7.31 -48.59 -12.44
N SER A 65 8.38 -48.03 -11.94
CA SER A 65 8.37 -47.14 -10.77
C SER A 65 7.56 -45.89 -11.03
N SER A 66 6.25 -45.97 -10.84
CA SER A 66 5.50 -44.75 -10.56
C SER A 66 5.79 -44.36 -9.11
N GLY A 67 6.92 -43.73 -8.89
CA GLY A 67 7.22 -43.10 -7.61
C GLY A 67 6.06 -42.17 -7.25
N HIS A 68 5.33 -42.52 -6.20
CA HIS A 68 4.42 -41.58 -5.58
C HIS A 68 5.28 -40.45 -4.96
N SER A 69 5.66 -39.49 -5.79
CA SER A 69 6.32 -38.29 -5.28
C SER A 69 5.30 -37.56 -4.40
N THR A 70 5.60 -37.44 -3.13
CA THR A 70 4.84 -36.59 -2.22
C THR A 70 4.68 -35.23 -2.88
N ARG A 71 3.45 -34.77 -3.02
CA ARG A 71 3.14 -33.49 -3.64
C ARG A 71 2.59 -32.53 -2.60
N TYR A 72 3.05 -31.31 -2.68
CA TYR A 72 2.61 -30.20 -1.86
C TYR A 72 1.90 -29.15 -2.70
N THR A 73 1.04 -28.39 -2.06
CA THR A 73 0.29 -27.31 -2.67
C THR A 73 0.97 -25.97 -2.39
N LEU A 74 1.24 -25.21 -3.43
CA LEU A 74 1.62 -23.80 -3.33
C LEU A 74 0.38 -22.97 -3.61
N HIS A 75 -0.05 -22.23 -2.59
CA HIS A 75 -1.17 -21.28 -2.66
C HIS A 75 -0.65 -19.87 -2.87
N TYR A 76 -1.28 -19.12 -3.78
CA TYR A 76 -0.97 -17.71 -4.08
C TYR A 76 -2.05 -16.82 -3.48
N GLU A 77 -1.76 -16.23 -2.33
CA GLU A 77 -2.63 -15.19 -1.75
C GLU A 77 -2.31 -13.85 -2.41
N SER A 78 -3.16 -13.45 -3.35
CA SER A 78 -2.92 -12.27 -4.17
C SER A 78 -3.29 -10.95 -3.48
N ASN A 79 -3.80 -10.96 -2.26
CA ASN A 79 -4.13 -9.77 -1.46
C ASN A 79 -4.93 -8.73 -2.28
N GLY A 80 -5.99 -9.19 -2.95
CA GLY A 80 -6.86 -8.34 -3.76
C GLY A 80 -6.39 -8.11 -5.21
N GLY A 81 -5.28 -8.71 -5.63
CA GLY A 81 -4.87 -8.74 -7.03
C GLY A 81 -5.44 -9.91 -7.82
N THR A 82 -5.00 -10.06 -9.08
CA THR A 82 -5.38 -11.18 -9.94
C THR A 82 -5.14 -12.52 -9.24
N ALA A 83 -6.18 -13.32 -9.10
CA ALA A 83 -6.09 -14.62 -8.46
C ALA A 83 -5.38 -15.64 -9.35
N TYR A 84 -4.56 -16.48 -8.74
CA TYR A 84 -3.92 -17.64 -9.38
C TYR A 84 -4.47 -18.92 -8.80
N LYS A 85 -4.48 -19.98 -9.64
CA LYS A 85 -4.79 -21.32 -9.19
C LYS A 85 -3.60 -21.88 -8.41
N ASP A 86 -3.92 -22.69 -7.40
CA ASP A 86 -2.93 -23.44 -6.63
C ASP A 86 -2.09 -24.35 -7.53
N GLU A 87 -0.81 -24.45 -7.22
CA GLU A 87 0.13 -25.36 -7.93
C GLU A 87 0.46 -26.57 -7.07
N ARG A 88 0.34 -27.75 -7.66
CA ARG A 88 0.75 -29.01 -7.02
C ARG A 88 2.15 -29.42 -7.50
N CYS A 89 3.11 -29.34 -6.59
CA CYS A 89 4.53 -29.59 -6.85
C CYS A 89 5.03 -30.84 -6.11
N SER A 90 5.97 -31.56 -6.70
CA SER A 90 6.63 -32.67 -6.01
C SER A 90 7.50 -32.17 -4.85
N SER A 91 7.64 -33.01 -3.81
CA SER A 91 8.52 -32.69 -2.69
C SER A 91 9.94 -32.36 -3.17
N GLY A 92 10.54 -31.34 -2.58
CA GLY A 92 11.87 -30.83 -2.94
C GLY A 92 11.92 -29.93 -4.16
N THR A 93 10.80 -29.74 -4.90
CA THR A 93 10.78 -28.82 -6.05
C THR A 93 11.00 -27.38 -5.60
N LYS A 94 11.94 -26.70 -6.24
CA LYS A 94 12.10 -25.26 -6.10
C LYS A 94 11.23 -24.56 -7.16
N VAL A 95 10.21 -23.85 -6.71
CA VAL A 95 9.31 -23.05 -7.57
C VAL A 95 9.81 -21.62 -7.61
N THR A 96 10.04 -21.10 -8.82
CA THR A 96 10.32 -19.68 -9.04
C THR A 96 9.00 -18.92 -9.06
N LEU A 97 8.94 -17.80 -8.35
CA LEU A 97 7.75 -16.96 -8.22
C LEU A 97 7.78 -15.86 -9.30
N ASP A 98 7.54 -16.25 -10.55
CA ASP A 98 7.58 -15.39 -11.73
C ASP A 98 6.22 -14.77 -12.09
N LYS A 99 5.15 -15.21 -11.41
CA LYS A 99 3.82 -14.64 -11.59
C LYS A 99 3.79 -13.20 -11.07
N THR A 100 3.32 -12.29 -11.91
CA THR A 100 3.11 -10.88 -11.60
C THR A 100 1.61 -10.58 -11.63
N PRO A 101 0.92 -10.70 -10.49
CA PRO A 101 -0.49 -10.33 -10.42
C PRO A 101 -0.65 -8.84 -10.72
N THR A 102 -1.83 -8.48 -11.22
CA THR A 102 -2.24 -7.09 -11.38
C THR A 102 -3.29 -6.76 -10.33
N ARG A 103 -3.19 -5.58 -9.77
CA ARG A 103 -4.21 -5.00 -8.91
C ARG A 103 -4.37 -3.56 -9.32
N GLU A 104 -5.60 -3.19 -9.58
CA GLU A 104 -5.96 -1.84 -10.00
C GLU A 104 -5.44 -0.82 -8.97
N SER A 105 -4.76 0.22 -9.44
CA SER A 105 -4.11 1.26 -8.61
C SER A 105 -2.98 0.82 -7.69
N TYR A 106 -2.43 -0.35 -7.93
CA TYR A 106 -1.28 -0.82 -7.16
C TYR A 106 -0.17 -1.37 -8.08
N THR A 107 1.08 -1.13 -7.70
CA THR A 107 2.24 -1.82 -8.28
C THR A 107 2.56 -3.05 -7.45
N PHE A 108 2.72 -4.18 -8.11
CA PHE A 108 3.16 -5.41 -7.47
C PHE A 108 4.60 -5.24 -6.98
N THR A 109 4.83 -5.35 -5.68
CA THR A 109 6.15 -5.20 -5.06
C THR A 109 6.92 -6.52 -4.98
N GLY A 110 6.22 -7.67 -5.13
CA GLY A 110 6.81 -9.00 -5.10
C GLY A 110 6.02 -9.98 -4.25
N TRP A 111 6.50 -11.23 -4.21
CA TRP A 111 5.95 -12.27 -3.34
C TRP A 111 6.67 -12.30 -2.00
N TYR A 112 5.94 -12.61 -0.92
CA TYR A 112 6.43 -12.67 0.45
C TYR A 112 6.10 -14.04 1.07
N ALA A 113 6.97 -14.51 1.95
CA ALA A 113 6.79 -15.79 2.65
C ALA A 113 5.79 -15.70 3.82
N ASP A 114 5.48 -14.51 4.28
CA ASP A 114 4.67 -14.24 5.46
C ASP A 114 3.56 -13.23 5.17
N LYS A 115 2.44 -13.36 5.87
CA LYS A 115 1.27 -12.47 5.75
C LYS A 115 1.58 -11.02 6.17
N ALA A 116 2.59 -10.81 7.03
CA ALA A 116 3.01 -9.48 7.46
C ALA A 116 3.88 -8.75 6.39
N LEU A 117 4.18 -9.40 5.26
CA LEU A 117 4.96 -8.88 4.15
C LEU A 117 6.37 -8.40 4.57
N THR A 118 7.01 -9.12 5.49
CA THR A 118 8.35 -8.77 5.99
C THR A 118 9.47 -9.52 5.25
N GLN A 119 9.18 -10.70 4.70
CA GLN A 119 10.17 -11.57 4.05
C GLN A 119 9.88 -11.71 2.55
N LYS A 120 10.45 -10.80 1.75
CA LYS A 120 10.34 -10.86 0.29
C LYS A 120 11.14 -12.03 -0.26
N ILE A 121 10.52 -12.82 -1.15
CA ILE A 121 11.11 -14.02 -1.76
C ILE A 121 10.89 -14.05 -3.27
N THR A 122 11.80 -14.70 -3.99
CA THR A 122 11.71 -14.92 -5.44
C THR A 122 11.50 -16.39 -5.81
N SER A 123 11.61 -17.29 -4.84
CA SER A 123 11.39 -18.72 -5.01
C SER A 123 11.02 -19.37 -3.69
N VAL A 124 10.40 -20.55 -3.76
CA VAL A 124 10.04 -21.35 -2.59
C VAL A 124 10.38 -22.83 -2.87
N THR A 125 10.93 -23.51 -1.85
CA THR A 125 11.16 -24.97 -1.92
C THR A 125 10.00 -25.69 -1.27
N MET A 126 9.37 -26.63 -1.99
CA MET A 126 8.16 -27.35 -1.58
C MET A 126 8.50 -28.55 -0.71
N ASN A 127 8.57 -28.36 0.61
CA ASN A 127 8.74 -29.40 1.62
C ASN A 127 7.51 -29.58 2.53
N SER A 128 6.50 -28.75 2.34
CA SER A 128 5.17 -28.76 2.94
C SER A 128 4.24 -27.94 2.03
N ASP A 129 2.95 -27.91 2.31
CA ASP A 129 2.05 -26.91 1.72
C ASP A 129 2.51 -25.53 2.15
N LYS A 130 2.49 -24.59 1.21
CA LYS A 130 2.96 -23.21 1.42
C LYS A 130 2.00 -22.20 0.83
N THR A 131 1.92 -21.04 1.49
CA THR A 131 1.25 -19.86 0.96
C THR A 131 2.27 -18.76 0.75
N VAL A 132 2.22 -18.11 -0.41
CA VAL A 132 2.97 -16.89 -0.68
C VAL A 132 2.00 -15.72 -0.85
N TYR A 133 2.40 -14.56 -0.37
CA TYR A 133 1.54 -13.38 -0.27
C TYR A 133 2.03 -12.30 -1.21
N ALA A 134 1.13 -11.77 -2.02
CA ALA A 134 1.46 -10.64 -2.88
C ALA A 134 1.57 -9.34 -2.04
N GLY A 135 2.69 -8.65 -2.21
CA GLY A 135 2.85 -7.28 -1.70
C GLY A 135 2.44 -6.26 -2.75
N TRP A 136 1.90 -5.15 -2.30
CA TRP A 136 1.38 -4.09 -3.14
C TRP A 136 1.83 -2.72 -2.63
N GLU A 137 2.13 -1.82 -3.55
CA GLU A 137 2.32 -0.41 -3.32
C GLU A 137 1.29 0.35 -4.15
N ALA A 138 0.59 1.32 -3.57
CA ALA A 138 -0.43 2.08 -4.29
C ALA A 138 0.21 2.76 -5.52
N THR A 139 -0.32 2.48 -6.71
CA THR A 139 0.11 3.13 -7.95
C THR A 139 -0.47 4.53 -8.01
N GLY A 140 0.36 5.50 -8.28
CA GLY A 140 -0.04 6.89 -8.41
C GLY A 140 0.34 7.77 -7.23
N VAL A 141 0.43 7.22 -6.00
CA VAL A 141 0.98 7.98 -4.86
C VAL A 141 2.50 7.98 -4.96
N PRO A 142 3.14 9.15 -5.01
CA PRO A 142 4.60 9.24 -5.04
C PRO A 142 5.25 8.61 -3.81
N ASP A 143 6.39 7.92 -4.01
CA ASP A 143 7.10 7.14 -2.97
C ASP A 143 7.43 7.91 -1.69
N LYS A 144 7.60 9.23 -1.77
CA LYS A 144 7.89 10.10 -0.62
C LYS A 144 6.64 10.48 0.17
N LEU A 145 5.45 10.32 -0.41
CA LEU A 145 4.19 10.68 0.23
C LEU A 145 3.57 9.50 0.96
N ASN A 146 2.88 9.78 2.06
CA ASN A 146 2.10 8.80 2.78
C ASN A 146 0.78 8.54 2.05
N GLY A 147 0.65 7.37 1.47
CA GLY A 147 -0.57 6.90 0.81
C GLY A 147 -1.43 5.97 1.67
N ASP A 148 -0.93 5.56 2.83
CA ASP A 148 -1.54 4.52 3.66
C ASP A 148 -2.44 5.10 4.75
N ASP A 149 -1.97 6.18 5.42
CA ASP A 149 -2.71 6.82 6.51
C ASP A 149 -3.51 8.01 5.97
N HIS A 150 -4.84 7.98 6.09
CA HIS A 150 -5.70 9.06 5.66
C HIS A 150 -5.96 10.04 6.82
N PHE A 151 -4.96 10.83 7.18
CA PHE A 151 -5.11 11.90 8.16
C PHE A 151 -5.46 13.23 7.49
N ALA A 152 -6.15 14.10 8.25
CA ALA A 152 -6.43 15.47 7.83
C ALA A 152 -5.12 16.25 7.63
N TYR A 153 -4.89 16.74 6.42
CA TYR A 153 -3.69 17.51 6.07
C TYR A 153 -3.98 19.01 5.94
N VAL A 154 -5.25 19.38 5.85
CA VAL A 154 -5.74 20.75 5.91
C VAL A 154 -6.45 20.98 7.23
N VAL A 155 -6.14 22.10 7.87
CA VAL A 155 -6.78 22.56 9.10
C VAL A 155 -7.65 23.77 8.77
N GLY A 156 -8.85 23.83 9.33
CA GLY A 156 -9.72 25.02 9.22
C GLY A 156 -9.16 26.22 9.96
N TYR A 157 -9.78 27.34 9.76
CA TYR A 157 -9.45 28.59 10.45
C TYR A 157 -10.11 28.64 11.82
N SER A 158 -9.61 29.54 12.69
CA SER A 158 -10.13 29.73 14.05
C SER A 158 -11.58 30.23 14.11
N ASP A 159 -12.08 30.77 12.99
CA ASP A 159 -13.49 31.19 12.85
C ASP A 159 -14.43 30.03 12.45
N GLY A 160 -13.91 28.82 12.39
CA GLY A 160 -14.68 27.62 12.01
C GLY A 160 -14.93 27.46 10.52
N THR A 161 -14.24 28.20 9.66
CA THR A 161 -14.33 28.08 8.20
C THR A 161 -13.13 27.35 7.61
N VAL A 162 -13.27 26.80 6.38
CA VAL A 162 -12.17 26.19 5.60
C VAL A 162 -11.77 27.04 4.39
N ARG A 163 -12.58 28.01 4.04
CA ARG A 163 -12.38 29.00 2.97
C ARG A 163 -12.03 28.38 1.62
N PRO A 164 -12.86 27.51 1.07
CA PRO A 164 -12.53 26.72 -0.13
C PRO A 164 -12.26 27.60 -1.37
N ASN A 165 -12.94 28.72 -1.48
CA ASN A 165 -12.83 29.64 -2.61
C ASN A 165 -11.72 30.72 -2.44
N ALA A 166 -11.03 30.77 -1.30
CA ALA A 166 -9.89 31.65 -1.15
C ALA A 166 -8.66 31.09 -1.89
N ASN A 167 -7.80 31.98 -2.40
CA ASN A 167 -6.52 31.57 -2.93
C ASN A 167 -5.65 30.91 -1.84
N ILE A 168 -4.92 29.87 -2.20
CA ILE A 168 -3.97 29.22 -1.30
C ILE A 168 -2.58 29.82 -1.49
N SER A 169 -1.85 30.02 -0.38
CA SER A 169 -0.49 30.55 -0.43
C SER A 169 0.55 29.45 -0.71
N ARG A 170 1.72 29.88 -1.15
CA ARG A 170 2.87 29.01 -1.37
C ARG A 170 3.33 28.32 -0.07
N ALA A 171 3.29 29.05 1.05
CA ALA A 171 3.61 28.48 2.37
C ALA A 171 2.60 27.41 2.81
N GLU A 172 1.30 27.64 2.58
CA GLU A 172 0.27 26.63 2.89
C GLU A 172 0.48 25.34 2.06
N VAL A 173 0.73 25.47 0.76
CA VAL A 173 0.99 24.29 -0.10
C VAL A 173 2.25 23.55 0.33
N ALA A 174 3.35 24.26 0.63
CA ALA A 174 4.58 23.64 1.12
C ALA A 174 4.34 22.90 2.45
N THR A 175 3.56 23.47 3.36
CA THR A 175 3.22 22.86 4.66
C THR A 175 2.31 21.65 4.50
N ILE A 176 1.36 21.69 3.59
CA ILE A 176 0.51 20.52 3.28
C ILE A 176 1.36 19.36 2.78
N PHE A 177 2.18 19.55 1.77
CA PHE A 177 3.03 18.48 1.25
C PHE A 177 4.08 18.01 2.27
N PHE A 178 4.61 18.90 3.11
CA PHE A 178 5.46 18.52 4.23
C PHE A 178 4.75 17.57 5.21
N ARG A 179 3.50 17.85 5.57
CA ARG A 179 2.67 16.98 6.42
C ARG A 179 2.43 15.62 5.77
N LEU A 180 2.24 15.61 4.45
CA LEU A 180 1.97 14.41 3.65
C LEU A 180 3.21 13.56 3.36
N LEU A 181 4.43 14.01 3.68
CA LEU A 181 5.62 13.14 3.59
C LEU A 181 5.48 11.94 4.53
N LYS A 182 6.02 10.79 4.12
CA LYS A 182 6.26 9.66 5.02
C LYS A 182 7.07 10.13 6.23
N SER A 183 6.78 9.61 7.42
CA SER A 183 7.38 10.10 8.67
C SER A 183 8.90 9.98 8.69
N ASP A 184 9.46 8.88 8.18
CA ASP A 184 10.90 8.64 8.06
C ASP A 184 11.58 9.66 7.15
N ILE A 185 10.95 10.00 6.01
CA ILE A 185 11.45 11.01 5.07
C ILE A 185 11.35 12.41 5.68
N ARG A 186 10.21 12.75 6.27
CA ARG A 186 9.99 14.04 6.90
C ARG A 186 10.96 14.27 8.05
N ASP A 187 11.02 13.35 9.00
CA ASP A 187 11.79 13.52 10.22
C ASP A 187 13.30 13.35 9.96
N GLY A 188 13.69 12.49 9.01
CA GLY A 188 15.08 12.32 8.59
C GLY A 188 15.67 13.50 7.79
N ASN A 189 14.81 14.38 7.24
CA ASN A 189 15.22 15.57 6.51
C ASN A 189 14.86 16.89 7.21
N LEU A 190 14.23 16.82 8.38
CA LEU A 190 13.75 18.01 9.09
C LEU A 190 14.86 19.03 9.30
N THR A 191 14.62 20.26 8.89
CA THR A 191 15.53 21.41 9.07
C THR A 191 14.76 22.71 9.09
N ALA A 192 15.31 23.72 9.77
CA ALA A 192 14.90 25.12 9.70
C ALA A 192 15.82 25.96 8.80
N ASP A 193 16.95 25.39 8.39
CA ASP A 193 17.95 26.10 7.58
C ASP A 193 17.53 26.19 6.12
N ASN A 194 17.59 27.38 5.56
CA ASN A 194 17.29 27.65 4.15
C ASN A 194 18.02 28.94 3.68
N ASP A 195 18.07 29.13 2.36
CA ASP A 195 18.70 30.28 1.73
C ASP A 195 17.73 31.44 1.43
N PHE A 196 16.48 31.38 1.88
CA PHE A 196 15.44 32.37 1.57
C PHE A 196 15.40 33.47 2.61
N SER A 197 15.67 34.70 2.19
CA SER A 197 15.69 35.90 3.05
C SER A 197 14.33 36.23 3.66
N ASP A 198 13.25 35.69 3.12
CA ASP A 198 11.86 35.90 3.55
C ASP A 198 11.26 34.68 4.27
N VAL A 199 12.08 33.69 4.63
CA VAL A 199 11.70 32.52 5.43
C VAL A 199 12.61 32.46 6.66
N SER A 200 12.20 33.18 7.72
CA SER A 200 12.98 33.32 8.93
C SER A 200 12.62 32.30 10.00
N ASP A 201 13.52 32.08 10.95
CA ASP A 201 13.26 31.28 12.14
C ASP A 201 12.04 31.78 12.91
N GLY A 202 11.29 30.82 13.50
CA GLY A 202 10.08 31.12 14.27
C GLY A 202 8.83 31.41 13.43
N GLN A 203 8.93 31.48 12.11
CA GLN A 203 7.74 31.48 11.25
C GLN A 203 7.13 30.09 11.18
N TRP A 204 5.80 29.99 11.28
CA TRP A 204 5.06 28.71 11.32
C TRP A 204 5.34 27.77 10.14
N HIS A 205 5.76 28.30 9.03
CA HIS A 205 6.05 27.57 7.78
C HIS A 205 7.55 27.30 7.56
N ASN A 206 8.46 27.85 8.41
CA ASN A 206 9.89 27.77 8.17
C ASN A 206 10.36 26.32 8.00
N LYS A 207 10.13 25.46 8.99
CA LYS A 207 10.59 24.05 8.93
C LYS A 207 10.00 23.30 7.73
N ALA A 208 8.75 23.60 7.37
CA ALA A 208 8.11 22.97 6.21
C ALA A 208 8.79 23.40 4.90
N ILE A 209 8.97 24.70 4.69
CA ILE A 209 9.60 25.24 3.49
C ILE A 209 11.06 24.76 3.40
N SER A 210 11.82 24.89 4.48
CA SER A 210 13.25 24.49 4.53
C SER A 210 13.43 23.01 4.22
N THR A 211 12.61 22.14 4.85
CA THR A 211 12.68 20.69 4.60
C THR A 211 12.29 20.35 3.17
N MET A 212 11.22 20.94 2.64
CA MET A 212 10.76 20.69 1.27
C MET A 212 11.75 21.26 0.23
N ALA A 213 12.44 22.35 0.53
CA ALA A 213 13.52 22.89 -0.32
C ALA A 213 14.74 21.98 -0.29
N LYS A 214 15.18 21.50 0.87
CA LYS A 214 16.24 20.50 1.01
C LYS A 214 15.96 19.22 0.21
N LEU A 215 14.71 18.77 0.17
CA LEU A 215 14.27 17.62 -0.64
C LEU A 215 14.17 17.95 -2.14
N GLY A 216 14.34 19.19 -2.55
CA GLY A 216 14.22 19.65 -3.93
C GLY A 216 12.79 19.70 -4.46
N ILE A 217 11.78 19.58 -3.59
CA ILE A 217 10.35 19.57 -3.96
C ILE A 217 9.83 20.99 -4.18
N VAL A 218 10.16 21.93 -3.30
CA VAL A 218 9.84 23.34 -3.51
C VAL A 218 11.09 24.12 -3.93
N LYS A 219 10.86 25.23 -4.65
CA LYS A 219 11.91 26.18 -5.06
C LYS A 219 11.43 27.60 -4.81
N GLY A 220 12.36 28.49 -4.54
CA GLY A 220 12.08 29.91 -4.51
C GLY A 220 11.67 30.44 -5.90
N ARG A 221 10.95 31.55 -5.93
CA ARG A 221 10.71 32.34 -7.15
C ARG A 221 12.00 33.01 -7.63
N ARG A 222 12.92 33.28 -6.68
CA ARG A 222 14.29 33.73 -6.91
C ARG A 222 15.23 32.91 -6.04
N ALA A 223 16.52 33.04 -6.28
CA ALA A 223 17.53 32.29 -5.55
C ALA A 223 17.45 32.49 -4.03
N ASP A 224 17.14 33.72 -3.61
CA ASP A 224 17.09 34.17 -2.21
C ASP A 224 15.69 34.46 -1.68
N ARG A 225 14.62 34.16 -2.45
CA ARG A 225 13.23 34.46 -2.05
C ARG A 225 12.27 33.35 -2.41
N PHE A 226 11.49 32.97 -1.40
CA PHE A 226 10.43 31.98 -1.54
C PHE A 226 9.07 32.60 -1.87
N ASP A 227 8.77 33.81 -1.37
CA ASP A 227 7.48 34.51 -1.40
C ASP A 227 6.36 33.69 -0.71
N PRO A 228 6.48 33.39 0.62
CA PRO A 228 5.61 32.43 1.32
C PRO A 228 4.12 32.82 1.30
N ASP A 229 3.80 34.10 1.44
CA ASP A 229 2.43 34.60 1.50
C ASP A 229 1.79 34.83 0.12
N ALA A 230 2.59 34.73 -0.94
CA ALA A 230 2.06 34.88 -2.29
C ALA A 230 1.14 33.71 -2.66
N SER A 231 0.03 34.01 -3.32
CA SER A 231 -0.83 32.96 -3.89
C SER A 231 -0.05 32.14 -4.92
N ILE A 232 -0.19 30.82 -4.87
CA ILE A 232 0.47 29.91 -5.78
C ILE A 232 -0.26 29.88 -7.13
N THR A 233 0.50 29.74 -8.24
CA THR A 233 -0.10 29.50 -9.56
C THR A 233 -0.31 28.02 -9.84
N ARG A 234 -1.15 27.71 -10.81
CA ARG A 234 -1.39 26.33 -11.27
C ARG A 234 -0.11 25.66 -11.75
N ALA A 235 0.74 26.39 -12.47
CA ALA A 235 2.06 25.91 -12.91
C ALA A 235 3.00 25.63 -11.75
N GLU A 236 3.09 26.52 -10.78
CA GLU A 236 3.90 26.31 -9.56
C GLU A 236 3.45 25.07 -8.78
N PHE A 237 2.14 24.87 -8.66
CA PHE A 237 1.56 23.70 -8.00
C PHE A 237 1.86 22.42 -8.77
N ALA A 238 1.64 22.40 -10.09
CA ALA A 238 1.97 21.27 -10.96
C ALA A 238 3.46 20.89 -10.87
N ALA A 239 4.34 21.90 -10.82
CA ALA A 239 5.78 21.68 -10.68
C ALA A 239 6.15 21.04 -9.32
N ILE A 240 5.46 21.39 -8.24
CA ILE A 240 5.63 20.72 -6.92
C ILE A 240 5.21 19.25 -7.04
N CYS A 241 4.02 18.96 -7.57
CA CYS A 241 3.55 17.59 -7.78
C CYS A 241 4.53 16.78 -8.63
N ALA A 242 4.97 17.31 -9.76
CA ALA A 242 5.87 16.62 -10.70
C ALA A 242 7.24 16.25 -10.08
N ARG A 243 7.71 17.01 -9.10
CA ARG A 243 9.01 16.75 -8.43
C ARG A 243 8.95 15.58 -7.43
N PHE A 244 7.77 15.12 -7.06
CA PHE A 244 7.63 13.90 -6.28
C PHE A 244 7.86 12.62 -7.10
N ASN A 245 7.66 12.67 -8.41
CA ASN A 245 7.86 11.52 -9.28
C ASN A 245 8.79 11.90 -10.44
N THR A 246 9.95 11.27 -10.49
CA THR A 246 10.99 11.52 -11.51
C THR A 246 10.92 10.57 -12.70
N LYS A 247 9.90 9.69 -12.77
CA LYS A 247 9.73 8.79 -13.91
C LYS A 247 9.54 9.61 -15.20
N PRO A 248 10.25 9.28 -16.28
CA PRO A 248 10.03 9.93 -17.56
C PRO A 248 8.62 9.64 -18.08
N VAL A 249 7.99 10.65 -18.63
CA VAL A 249 6.71 10.54 -19.35
C VAL A 249 6.90 11.10 -20.75
N GLU A 250 6.16 10.57 -21.71
CA GLU A 250 6.13 11.15 -23.05
C GLU A 250 5.26 12.42 -23.02
N ASN A 251 5.74 13.50 -23.62
CA ASN A 251 4.94 14.72 -23.78
C ASN A 251 3.79 14.43 -24.73
N SER A 252 2.57 14.60 -24.26
CA SER A 252 1.35 14.30 -25.01
C SER A 252 0.76 15.53 -25.72
N GLY A 253 1.31 16.73 -25.49
CA GLY A 253 0.74 17.98 -25.96
C GLY A 253 -0.65 18.23 -25.36
N SER A 254 -0.80 17.94 -24.07
CA SER A 254 -2.09 17.88 -23.37
C SER A 254 -2.84 19.21 -23.37
N PHE A 255 -2.12 20.35 -23.42
CA PHE A 255 -2.73 21.67 -23.27
C PHE A 255 -2.18 22.66 -24.29
N SER A 256 -3.05 23.51 -24.83
CA SER A 256 -2.73 24.43 -25.92
C SER A 256 -1.96 25.70 -25.48
N ASP A 257 -1.95 26.02 -24.19
CA ASP A 257 -1.43 27.28 -23.61
C ASP A 257 -0.18 27.12 -22.76
N ILE A 258 0.48 25.97 -22.82
CA ILE A 258 1.71 25.71 -22.02
C ILE A 258 2.98 25.69 -22.86
N SER A 259 2.88 25.72 -24.18
CA SER A 259 4.05 25.66 -25.08
C SER A 259 5.00 26.83 -24.83
N GLY A 260 6.28 26.50 -24.54
CA GLY A 260 7.30 27.47 -24.19
C GLY A 260 7.19 28.04 -22.76
N HIS A 261 6.21 27.62 -21.98
CA HIS A 261 6.13 27.98 -20.57
C HIS A 261 7.20 27.27 -19.75
N TRP A 262 7.77 27.92 -18.73
CA TRP A 262 8.86 27.36 -17.90
C TRP A 262 8.51 26.03 -17.23
N ALA A 263 7.23 25.76 -16.96
CA ALA A 263 6.73 24.56 -16.32
C ALA A 263 6.09 23.57 -17.31
N GLU A 264 6.25 23.72 -18.62
CA GLU A 264 5.64 22.86 -19.63
C GLU A 264 5.86 21.37 -19.32
N ASN A 265 7.11 20.95 -19.09
CA ASN A 265 7.46 19.57 -18.81
C ASN A 265 6.86 19.06 -17.48
N GLU A 266 6.81 19.90 -16.46
CA GLU A 266 6.22 19.56 -15.16
C GLU A 266 4.70 19.44 -15.25
N ILE A 267 4.04 20.30 -16.01
CA ILE A 267 2.60 20.25 -16.25
C ILE A 267 2.24 18.98 -17.02
N GLU A 268 2.93 18.68 -18.13
CA GLU A 268 2.73 17.45 -18.91
C GLU A 268 2.93 16.21 -18.06
N ARG A 269 3.96 16.19 -17.21
CA ARG A 269 4.21 15.08 -16.30
C ARG A 269 3.09 14.91 -15.28
N ALA A 270 2.66 15.96 -14.62
CA ALA A 270 1.59 15.90 -13.63
C ALA A 270 0.24 15.50 -14.28
N ALA A 271 0.00 15.92 -15.52
CA ALA A 271 -1.17 15.52 -16.31
C ALA A 271 -1.12 14.03 -16.70
N ALA A 272 0.04 13.53 -17.13
CA ALA A 272 0.23 12.13 -17.50
C ALA A 272 -0.02 11.16 -16.31
N PHE A 273 0.21 11.61 -15.07
CA PHE A 273 -0.14 10.87 -13.86
C PHE A 273 -1.59 11.08 -13.40
N GLY A 274 -2.39 11.88 -14.11
CA GLY A 274 -3.78 12.18 -13.73
C GLY A 274 -3.92 13.09 -12.50
N TRP A 275 -2.83 13.69 -12.01
CA TRP A 275 -2.85 14.53 -10.81
C TRP A 275 -3.47 15.89 -11.03
N ILE A 276 -3.35 16.40 -12.25
CA ILE A 276 -3.96 17.64 -12.69
C ILE A 276 -4.77 17.44 -13.95
N SER A 277 -5.74 18.30 -14.16
CA SER A 277 -6.53 18.36 -15.40
C SER A 277 -6.61 19.81 -15.88
N GLY A 278 -6.76 19.98 -17.20
CA GLY A 278 -7.07 21.26 -17.81
C GLY A 278 -8.55 21.58 -17.79
N TYR A 279 -8.89 22.60 -18.55
CA TYR A 279 -10.26 23.05 -18.77
C TYR A 279 -10.86 22.39 -20.02
N PRO A 280 -12.20 22.43 -20.18
CA PRO A 280 -12.87 21.82 -21.33
C PRO A 280 -12.47 22.42 -22.69
N ASP A 281 -11.91 23.62 -22.70
CA ASP A 281 -11.40 24.30 -23.89
C ASP A 281 -9.99 23.86 -24.33
N GLY A 282 -9.40 22.89 -23.61
CA GLY A 282 -8.08 22.36 -23.91
C GLY A 282 -6.93 23.22 -23.35
N THR A 283 -7.22 24.16 -22.45
CA THR A 283 -6.21 25.00 -21.79
C THR A 283 -5.88 24.49 -20.37
N PHE A 284 -4.74 24.92 -19.82
CA PHE A 284 -4.34 24.67 -18.44
C PHE A 284 -4.39 25.93 -17.57
N HIS A 285 -4.24 27.10 -18.14
CA HIS A 285 -4.09 28.40 -17.47
C HIS A 285 -2.93 28.42 -16.46
N PRO A 286 -1.68 28.23 -16.91
CA PRO A 286 -0.53 28.00 -16.03
C PRO A 286 -0.29 29.11 -15.01
N ASP A 287 -0.52 30.37 -15.39
CA ASP A 287 -0.31 31.54 -14.50
C ASP A 287 -1.53 31.90 -13.63
N ALA A 288 -2.65 31.22 -13.81
CA ALA A 288 -3.83 31.43 -12.96
C ALA A 288 -3.52 30.98 -11.51
N ARG A 289 -4.02 31.75 -10.55
CA ARG A 289 -3.94 31.39 -9.13
C ARG A 289 -4.95 30.29 -8.83
N ILE A 290 -4.61 29.37 -7.94
CA ILE A 290 -5.54 28.32 -7.53
C ILE A 290 -6.17 28.63 -6.18
N THR A 291 -7.39 28.15 -6.02
CA THR A 291 -8.11 28.20 -4.74
C THR A 291 -7.67 27.03 -3.85
N ARG A 292 -8.03 27.13 -2.56
CA ARG A 292 -7.82 26.05 -1.58
C ARG A 292 -8.57 24.78 -2.01
N ALA A 293 -9.79 24.90 -2.53
CA ALA A 293 -10.57 23.77 -3.04
C ALA A 293 -9.90 23.09 -4.22
N GLU A 294 -9.39 23.84 -5.20
CA GLU A 294 -8.64 23.28 -6.32
C GLU A 294 -7.37 22.56 -5.86
N ALA A 295 -6.63 23.15 -4.90
CA ALA A 295 -5.45 22.53 -4.33
C ALA A 295 -5.80 21.21 -3.61
N MET A 296 -6.84 21.18 -2.75
CA MET A 296 -7.29 19.95 -2.08
C MET A 296 -7.72 18.88 -3.09
N THR A 297 -8.47 19.26 -4.14
CA THR A 297 -8.89 18.34 -5.19
C THR A 297 -7.69 17.71 -5.92
N MET A 298 -6.68 18.51 -6.26
CA MET A 298 -5.47 18.03 -6.92
C MET A 298 -4.61 17.17 -5.99
N ILE A 299 -4.48 17.54 -4.71
CA ILE A 299 -3.75 16.75 -3.71
C ILE A 299 -4.41 15.39 -3.50
N ASN A 300 -5.74 15.35 -3.38
CA ASN A 300 -6.47 14.08 -3.24
C ASN A 300 -6.22 13.15 -4.45
N ARG A 301 -6.11 13.69 -5.66
CA ARG A 301 -5.73 12.92 -6.85
C ARG A 301 -4.30 12.38 -6.75
N VAL A 302 -3.35 13.21 -6.30
CA VAL A 302 -1.95 12.77 -6.06
C VAL A 302 -1.88 11.64 -5.04
N LEU A 303 -2.78 11.63 -4.05
CA LEU A 303 -2.83 10.66 -2.98
C LEU A 303 -3.79 9.48 -3.27
N CYS A 304 -4.49 9.50 -4.41
CA CYS A 304 -5.55 8.53 -4.73
C CYS A 304 -6.61 8.41 -3.63
N ARG A 305 -7.01 9.53 -3.04
CA ARG A 305 -8.01 9.64 -1.96
C ARG A 305 -9.26 10.34 -2.48
N MET A 306 -10.27 9.58 -2.88
CA MET A 306 -11.43 10.16 -3.56
C MET A 306 -12.72 9.44 -3.17
N PRO A 307 -13.43 9.87 -2.09
CA PRO A 307 -14.81 9.48 -1.88
C PRO A 307 -15.64 9.90 -3.11
N GLN A 308 -16.51 9.02 -3.60
CA GLN A 308 -17.24 9.22 -4.86
C GLN A 308 -18.61 9.87 -4.62
N SER A 309 -19.12 9.77 -3.41
CA SER A 309 -20.44 10.27 -3.01
C SER A 309 -20.48 10.60 -1.52
N GLU A 310 -21.54 11.28 -1.09
CA GLU A 310 -21.76 11.53 0.35
C GLU A 310 -21.93 10.25 1.17
N SER A 311 -22.44 9.17 0.57
CA SER A 311 -22.57 7.87 1.24
C SER A 311 -21.24 7.18 1.56
N ASP A 312 -20.14 7.66 1.00
CA ASP A 312 -18.79 7.20 1.30
C ASP A 312 -18.18 7.88 2.51
N LEU A 313 -18.82 8.93 3.02
CA LEU A 313 -18.41 9.71 4.19
C LEU A 313 -19.10 9.20 5.46
N LEU A 314 -18.68 9.68 6.61
CA LEU A 314 -19.28 9.35 7.92
C LEU A 314 -20.08 10.53 8.45
N ASP A 315 -21.29 10.32 8.93
CA ASP A 315 -22.18 11.34 9.51
C ASP A 315 -21.52 12.12 10.68
N SER A 316 -20.59 11.47 11.40
CA SER A 316 -19.89 12.06 12.55
C SER A 316 -18.65 12.88 12.18
N MET A 317 -18.39 13.08 10.89
CA MET A 317 -17.25 13.89 10.42
C MET A 317 -17.36 15.37 10.81
N VAL A 318 -16.23 16.05 10.79
CA VAL A 318 -16.22 17.52 10.89
C VAL A 318 -16.78 18.11 9.59
N THR A 319 -17.78 19.01 9.74
CA THR A 319 -18.38 19.75 8.62
C THR A 319 -18.04 21.22 8.72
N TRP A 320 -18.05 21.90 7.58
CA TRP A 320 -17.68 23.32 7.47
C TRP A 320 -18.85 24.14 6.96
N PRO A 321 -19.20 25.29 7.59
CA PRO A 321 -20.35 26.11 7.19
C PRO A 321 -20.22 26.70 5.79
N ASP A 322 -19.00 26.81 5.28
CA ASP A 322 -18.65 27.32 3.95
C ASP A 322 -18.24 26.21 2.95
N ASN A 323 -18.57 24.94 3.24
CA ASN A 323 -18.41 23.80 2.34
C ASN A 323 -19.70 22.95 2.37
N LYS A 324 -20.60 23.19 1.45
CA LYS A 324 -21.92 22.54 1.40
C LYS A 324 -21.91 21.32 0.50
N PRO A 325 -22.79 20.31 0.75
CA PRO A 325 -22.93 19.13 -0.11
C PRO A 325 -23.18 19.45 -1.60
N SER A 326 -23.81 20.58 -1.89
CA SER A 326 -24.05 21.05 -3.25
C SER A 326 -22.82 21.61 -3.97
N ASP A 327 -21.73 21.86 -3.24
CA ASP A 327 -20.54 22.46 -3.82
C ASP A 327 -19.71 21.42 -4.55
N TRP A 328 -19.17 21.75 -5.72
CA TRP A 328 -18.38 20.81 -6.55
C TRP A 328 -17.15 20.23 -5.83
N HIS A 329 -16.64 20.96 -4.84
CA HIS A 329 -15.47 20.60 -4.06
C HIS A 329 -15.81 19.91 -2.73
N TYR A 330 -17.10 19.67 -2.43
CA TYR A 330 -17.54 19.19 -1.12
C TYR A 330 -16.76 17.96 -0.65
N LEU A 331 -16.75 16.93 -1.44
CA LEU A 331 -16.08 15.66 -1.11
C LEU A 331 -14.56 15.86 -0.93
N ALA A 332 -13.94 16.64 -1.80
CA ALA A 332 -12.50 16.89 -1.73
C ALA A 332 -12.09 17.67 -0.47
N VAL A 333 -12.91 18.60 -0.02
CA VAL A 333 -12.68 19.34 1.22
C VAL A 333 -12.89 18.46 2.44
N GLN A 334 -13.94 17.61 2.45
CA GLN A 334 -14.16 16.67 3.54
C GLN A 334 -12.99 15.68 3.67
N GLU A 335 -12.51 15.12 2.56
CA GLU A 335 -11.34 14.24 2.52
C GLU A 335 -10.07 14.90 3.06
N ALA A 336 -9.82 16.16 2.70
CA ALA A 336 -8.65 16.90 3.12
C ALA A 336 -8.63 17.27 4.60
N THR A 337 -9.80 17.34 5.25
CA THR A 337 -10.00 17.92 6.57
C THR A 337 -10.43 16.94 7.66
N ASN A 338 -10.66 15.67 7.31
CA ASN A 338 -11.06 14.64 8.25
C ASN A 338 -10.07 13.47 8.22
N SER A 339 -9.64 13.03 9.40
CA SER A 339 -8.81 11.82 9.54
C SER A 339 -9.70 10.60 9.67
N HIS A 340 -9.41 9.54 8.91
CA HIS A 340 -10.27 8.35 8.86
C HIS A 340 -9.53 7.09 8.44
N ASP A 341 -10.10 5.94 8.81
CA ASP A 341 -9.81 4.63 8.19
C ASP A 341 -10.77 4.45 7.02
N PHE A 342 -10.39 3.69 6.01
CA PHE A 342 -11.14 3.54 4.78
C PHE A 342 -11.09 2.12 4.20
N ASN A 343 -12.08 1.81 3.35
CA ASN A 343 -12.03 0.69 2.43
C ASN A 343 -11.89 1.22 1.00
N ARG A 344 -10.94 0.67 0.24
CA ARG A 344 -10.73 1.04 -1.15
C ARG A 344 -11.90 0.55 -2.02
N GLN A 345 -12.38 1.41 -2.93
CA GLN A 345 -13.42 1.11 -3.92
C GLN A 345 -12.89 1.43 -5.32
N GLY A 346 -12.56 0.39 -6.10
CA GLY A 346 -11.93 0.58 -7.41
C GLY A 346 -10.53 1.21 -7.32
N GLU A 347 -10.13 1.92 -8.40
CA GLU A 347 -8.78 2.47 -8.52
C GLU A 347 -8.47 3.61 -7.55
N VAL A 348 -9.39 4.53 -7.43
CA VAL A 348 -9.18 5.78 -6.68
C VAL A 348 -10.29 6.06 -5.68
N GLY A 349 -11.40 5.29 -5.76
CA GLY A 349 -12.54 5.42 -4.87
C GLY A 349 -12.26 4.86 -3.49
N GLU A 350 -12.95 5.39 -2.49
CA GLU A 350 -12.90 4.89 -1.12
C GLU A 350 -14.20 5.18 -0.39
N SER A 351 -14.47 4.40 0.66
CA SER A 351 -15.50 4.71 1.65
C SER A 351 -14.89 4.69 3.04
N TRP A 352 -15.23 5.68 3.84
CA TRP A 352 -14.73 5.84 5.19
C TRP A 352 -15.38 4.81 6.13
N THR A 353 -14.59 4.24 7.00
CA THR A 353 -15.06 3.21 7.94
C THR A 353 -15.07 3.69 9.39
N LYS A 354 -14.16 4.61 9.74
CA LYS A 354 -14.01 5.12 11.09
C LYS A 354 -13.24 6.43 11.08
N LEU A 355 -13.66 7.40 11.91
CA LEU A 355 -12.85 8.60 12.14
C LEU A 355 -11.67 8.29 13.06
N THR A 356 -10.53 8.88 12.75
CA THR A 356 -9.29 8.76 13.53
C THR A 356 -8.84 10.12 14.05
N SER A 357 -7.84 10.16 14.93
CA SER A 357 -7.30 11.40 15.47
C SER A 357 -6.45 12.13 14.45
N VAL A 358 -6.55 13.47 14.45
CA VAL A 358 -5.64 14.32 13.67
C VAL A 358 -4.25 14.26 14.30
N PRO A 359 -3.17 14.09 13.54
CA PRO A 359 -1.80 14.14 14.06
C PRO A 359 -1.50 15.52 14.68
N ASP A 360 -0.69 15.54 15.73
CA ASP A 360 -0.17 16.78 16.31
C ASP A 360 0.92 17.39 15.43
N TRP A 361 0.54 18.44 14.69
CA TRP A 361 1.46 19.17 13.81
C TRP A 361 2.20 20.32 14.51
N THR A 362 1.88 20.62 15.77
CA THR A 362 2.49 21.78 16.50
C THR A 362 4.00 21.57 16.71
N ARG A 363 4.47 20.35 16.81
CA ARG A 363 5.90 20.01 16.94
C ARG A 363 6.77 20.45 15.75
N TYR A 364 6.15 20.75 14.63
CA TYR A 364 6.84 21.17 13.40
C TYR A 364 6.70 22.68 13.12
N GLN A 365 6.06 23.42 13.99
CA GLN A 365 5.93 24.88 13.90
C GLN A 365 7.11 25.61 14.54
#